data_b7e9bb048ec5112a9c7ee31565ebedb3
#
_entry.id   b7e9bb048ec5112a9c7ee31565ebedb3
#
_cell.length_a   1.000
_cell.length_b   1.000
_cell.length_c   1.000
_cell.angle_alpha   90.00
_cell.angle_beta   90.00
_cell.angle_gamma   90.00
#
_symmetry.space_group_name_H-M   'P 1'
#
loop_
_entity.id
_entity.type
_entity.pdbx_description
1 polymer ?
#
loop_
_entity_poly.entity_id
_entity_poly.type
_entity_poly.pdbx_seq_one_letter_code
_entity_poly.pdbx_strand_id
1 'polypeptide(L)'
;MKPDVWGEALDEVLGADAPGAGRQVLIIPTPSGEVFTQRTAEDLAGADSLVFACGRYEGIDARVPEHYASRGIEVRELSIGDYVLNGGEVAAVVMIEAIARLLPGVLGNPESLVEESHGAAGLLEYPVHTRPTRWRGHEVDPVLLSGDHGRIARARRNQSIIRTVERRPDMIQALDPTGLDREDRAVLAAKGWAVPAGADHPVPVRLRNATAHDADALAALAARTFPDACGNVIAPEFLDRHIATTLVPELFATWADDDRVDLVVAELVEPPSVRDSSPGVETGTRTTPALVGYAAVLREQPDSDGEQPKGIDPRPACVRARGGEIVGELSKVYVDSMMRGSGLTPALMDAVMRQAAAHGTSLLWLGTHVTNKRAQKAYKRAGFRQVGTRTYNVGGQDAHDVVMTRRTGEGL
;
A
#
# COMPACT_ATOMS: atom_id res chain seq x y z
N MET A 1 -7.91 11.96 44.59
CA MET A 1 -9.15 12.53 45.20
C MET A 1 -9.82 11.41 46.00
N LYS A 2 -10.43 11.76 47.17
CA LYS A 2 -10.95 10.76 48.12
C LYS A 2 -12.14 9.98 47.59
N PRO A 3 -12.24 8.68 47.87
CA PRO A 3 -13.32 7.83 47.35
C PRO A 3 -14.68 8.18 47.91
N ASP A 4 -14.78 8.60 49.16
CA ASP A 4 -16.08 8.94 49.81
C ASP A 4 -16.83 10.03 49.03
N VAL A 5 -16.11 11.10 48.66
CA VAL A 5 -16.71 12.26 47.90
C VAL A 5 -17.17 11.82 46.50
N TRP A 6 -16.36 10.96 45.86
CA TRP A 6 -16.76 10.42 44.55
C TRP A 6 -17.92 9.43 44.65
N GLY A 7 -17.94 8.60 45.71
CA GLY A 7 -19.02 7.67 45.97
C GLY A 7 -20.35 8.40 46.15
N GLU A 8 -20.43 9.40 47.01
CA GLU A 8 -21.63 10.22 47.22
C GLU A 8 -22.14 10.85 45.90
N ALA A 9 -21.24 11.49 45.15
CA ALA A 9 -21.61 12.14 43.88
C ALA A 9 -22.05 11.15 42.80
N LEU A 10 -21.35 10.03 42.65
CA LEU A 10 -21.68 9.04 41.64
C LEU A 10 -22.94 8.23 42.00
N ASP A 11 -23.20 7.94 43.28
CA ASP A 11 -24.44 7.29 43.73
C ASP A 11 -25.67 8.17 43.42
N GLU A 12 -25.53 9.51 43.54
CA GLU A 12 -26.60 10.45 43.15
C GLU A 12 -26.87 10.43 41.63
N VAL A 13 -25.79 10.44 40.82
CA VAL A 13 -25.90 10.56 39.35
C VAL A 13 -26.27 9.23 38.69
N LEU A 14 -25.66 8.11 39.12
CA LEU A 14 -25.89 6.79 38.53
C LEU A 14 -27.16 6.11 39.03
N GLY A 15 -27.74 6.62 40.14
CA GLY A 15 -28.92 6.04 40.77
C GLY A 15 -28.61 4.70 41.47
N ALA A 16 -29.10 4.56 42.68
CA ALA A 16 -28.73 3.40 43.50
C ALA A 16 -29.27 2.05 43.00
N ASP A 17 -30.33 2.00 42.19
CA ASP A 17 -30.92 0.79 41.61
C ASP A 17 -32.08 1.18 40.66
N ALA A 18 -31.81 1.75 39.50
CA ALA A 18 -32.87 1.96 38.49
C ALA A 18 -33.02 0.69 37.63
N PRO A 19 -33.94 -0.25 37.91
CA PRO A 19 -34.23 -1.35 37.02
C PRO A 19 -34.88 -0.81 35.78
N GLY A 20 -34.16 -0.87 34.64
CA GLY A 20 -34.63 -0.42 33.33
C GLY A 20 -33.87 0.79 32.75
N ALA A 21 -32.86 1.32 33.42
CA ALA A 21 -31.90 2.22 32.79
C ALA A 21 -31.15 1.37 31.74
N GLY A 22 -31.17 1.80 30.47
CA GLY A 22 -30.43 1.18 29.40
C GLY A 22 -28.94 1.10 29.66
N ARG A 23 -28.11 0.99 28.62
CA ARG A 23 -26.64 0.94 28.76
C ARG A 23 -26.11 2.27 29.32
N GLN A 24 -25.66 2.23 30.59
CA GLN A 24 -25.05 3.36 31.28
C GLN A 24 -23.54 3.13 31.42
N VAL A 25 -22.73 4.10 31.03
CA VAL A 25 -21.26 4.00 31.06
C VAL A 25 -20.64 5.11 31.90
N LEU A 26 -19.84 4.72 32.90
CA LEU A 26 -18.99 5.64 33.65
C LEU A 26 -17.63 5.77 32.98
N ILE A 27 -17.30 6.96 32.50
CA ILE A 27 -16.03 7.26 31.81
C ILE A 27 -15.13 8.06 32.75
N ILE A 28 -13.91 7.58 32.96
CA ILE A 28 -12.88 8.24 33.76
C ILE A 28 -11.74 8.63 32.81
N PRO A 29 -11.62 9.91 32.45
CA PRO A 29 -10.48 10.39 31.65
C PRO A 29 -9.18 10.29 32.48
N THR A 30 -8.24 9.48 32.00
CA THR A 30 -6.93 9.28 32.67
C THR A 30 -5.83 9.01 31.64
N PRO A 31 -4.58 9.51 31.85
CA PRO A 31 -3.47 9.24 30.94
C PRO A 31 -3.08 7.76 30.84
N SER A 32 -3.40 6.97 31.87
CA SER A 32 -3.12 5.51 31.93
C SER A 32 -4.24 4.64 31.35
N GLY A 33 -5.32 5.24 30.87
CA GLY A 33 -6.46 4.51 30.32
C GLY A 33 -6.23 3.97 28.91
N GLU A 34 -7.20 3.18 28.45
CA GLU A 34 -7.29 2.74 27.05
C GLU A 34 -7.33 3.94 26.10
N VAL A 35 -6.65 3.88 24.97
CA VAL A 35 -6.66 4.97 23.99
C VAL A 35 -8.06 5.14 23.38
N PHE A 36 -8.63 6.32 23.55
CA PHE A 36 -9.91 6.71 22.95
C PHE A 36 -9.73 6.84 21.42
N THR A 37 -10.49 6.07 20.66
CA THR A 37 -10.45 6.02 19.19
C THR A 37 -11.82 6.34 18.61
N GLN A 38 -11.91 6.50 17.28
CA GLN A 38 -13.20 6.63 16.57
C GLN A 38 -14.12 5.43 16.85
N ARG A 39 -13.58 4.20 16.89
CA ARG A 39 -14.35 2.99 17.23
C ARG A 39 -14.89 3.03 18.68
N THR A 40 -14.11 3.56 19.59
CA THR A 40 -14.56 3.80 20.97
C THR A 40 -15.70 4.82 21.00
N ALA A 41 -15.61 5.89 20.20
CA ALA A 41 -16.69 6.87 20.09
C ALA A 41 -17.97 6.26 19.49
N GLU A 42 -17.86 5.42 18.46
CA GLU A 42 -18.96 4.70 17.83
C GLU A 42 -19.67 3.75 18.82
N ASP A 43 -18.89 2.99 19.61
CA ASP A 43 -19.41 2.11 20.65
C ASP A 43 -20.17 2.90 21.73
N LEU A 44 -19.56 4.00 22.21
CA LEU A 44 -20.14 4.86 23.24
C LEU A 44 -21.36 5.65 22.75
N ALA A 45 -21.45 5.95 21.45
CA ALA A 45 -22.64 6.59 20.86
C ALA A 45 -23.90 5.70 20.94
N GLY A 46 -23.72 4.38 21.14
CA GLY A 46 -24.81 3.42 21.40
C GLY A 46 -25.25 3.32 22.86
N ALA A 47 -24.65 4.07 23.79
CA ALA A 47 -25.04 4.09 25.19
C ALA A 47 -26.24 5.04 25.42
N ASP A 48 -27.11 4.67 26.36
CA ASP A 48 -28.27 5.51 26.75
C ASP A 48 -27.85 6.67 27.65
N SER A 49 -26.77 6.49 28.41
CA SER A 49 -26.24 7.53 29.31
C SER A 49 -24.72 7.40 29.48
N LEU A 50 -24.02 8.54 29.43
CA LEU A 50 -22.59 8.65 29.67
C LEU A 50 -22.35 9.58 30.86
N VAL A 51 -21.62 9.10 31.86
CA VAL A 51 -21.21 9.89 33.03
C VAL A 51 -19.69 10.05 33.00
N PHE A 52 -19.20 11.30 33.00
CA PHE A 52 -17.77 11.59 32.99
C PHE A 52 -17.29 12.00 34.37
N ALA A 53 -16.44 11.16 34.98
CA ALA A 53 -15.79 11.48 36.26
C ALA A 53 -14.43 12.14 36.01
N CYS A 54 -14.42 13.46 36.01
CA CYS A 54 -13.23 14.29 35.72
C CYS A 54 -12.35 14.46 36.95
N GLY A 55 -11.29 13.63 37.06
CA GLY A 55 -10.30 13.74 38.15
C GLY A 55 -9.36 14.93 37.97
N ARG A 56 -8.83 15.44 39.11
CA ARG A 56 -7.76 16.45 39.17
C ARG A 56 -6.62 15.95 40.03
N TYR A 57 -5.50 16.66 40.01
CA TYR A 57 -4.27 16.32 40.75
C TYR A 57 -3.75 14.93 40.34
N GLU A 58 -3.53 14.04 41.33
CA GLU A 58 -3.04 12.67 41.14
C GLU A 58 -4.15 11.68 40.70
N GLY A 59 -5.33 12.15 40.30
CA GLY A 59 -6.44 11.31 39.82
C GLY A 59 -7.47 10.96 40.90
N ILE A 60 -8.36 10.02 40.54
CA ILE A 60 -9.42 9.45 41.36
C ILE A 60 -8.86 8.18 42.07
N ASP A 61 -9.26 7.93 43.30
CA ASP A 61 -8.88 6.72 44.05
C ASP A 61 -9.30 5.48 43.29
N ALA A 62 -8.37 4.55 43.08
CA ALA A 62 -8.58 3.34 42.23
C ALA A 62 -9.74 2.43 42.73
N ARG A 63 -10.14 2.53 43.96
CA ARG A 63 -11.30 1.80 44.50
C ARG A 63 -12.64 2.29 43.95
N VAL A 64 -12.69 3.51 43.41
CA VAL A 64 -13.92 4.07 42.84
C VAL A 64 -14.33 3.31 41.56
N PRO A 65 -13.48 3.22 40.50
CA PRO A 65 -13.82 2.40 39.33
C PRO A 65 -14.09 0.93 39.66
N GLU A 66 -13.30 0.32 40.57
CA GLU A 66 -13.49 -1.07 41.01
C GLU A 66 -14.86 -1.27 41.67
N HIS A 67 -15.28 -0.34 42.52
CA HIS A 67 -16.58 -0.41 43.20
C HIS A 67 -17.74 -0.40 42.20
N TYR A 68 -17.76 0.57 41.27
CA TYR A 68 -18.87 0.68 40.30
C TYR A 68 -18.87 -0.47 39.31
N ALA A 69 -17.72 -0.96 38.87
CA ALA A 69 -17.61 -2.15 38.06
C ALA A 69 -18.17 -3.39 38.76
N SER A 70 -17.90 -3.56 40.06
CA SER A 70 -18.46 -4.69 40.88
C SER A 70 -20.00 -4.65 41.04
N ARG A 71 -20.59 -3.46 40.87
CA ARG A 71 -22.04 -3.25 40.87
C ARG A 71 -22.71 -3.45 39.49
N GLY A 72 -21.92 -3.80 38.47
CA GLY A 72 -22.41 -4.05 37.11
C GLY A 72 -22.50 -2.78 36.24
N ILE A 73 -21.98 -1.66 36.68
CA ILE A 73 -21.81 -0.46 35.84
C ILE A 73 -20.65 -0.68 34.86
N GLU A 74 -20.83 -0.40 33.59
CA GLU A 74 -19.73 -0.37 32.63
C GLU A 74 -18.80 0.81 32.95
N VAL A 75 -17.55 0.53 33.35
CA VAL A 75 -16.56 1.56 33.68
C VAL A 75 -15.47 1.55 32.63
N ARG A 76 -15.17 2.70 32.02
CA ARG A 76 -14.13 2.88 31.02
C ARG A 76 -13.15 3.94 31.48
N GLU A 77 -11.90 3.53 31.68
CA GLU A 77 -10.77 4.44 31.89
C GLU A 77 -10.16 4.74 30.51
N LEU A 78 -10.25 6.01 30.06
CA LEU A 78 -9.91 6.40 28.68
C LEU A 78 -8.87 7.52 28.64
N SER A 79 -7.88 7.37 27.74
CA SER A 79 -6.85 8.37 27.43
C SER A 79 -7.08 8.98 26.05
N ILE A 80 -6.92 10.28 25.91
CA ILE A 80 -6.97 10.98 24.60
C ILE A 80 -5.57 11.11 23.95
N GLY A 81 -4.52 10.54 24.53
CA GLY A 81 -3.17 10.55 23.98
C GLY A 81 -2.07 10.52 25.03
N ASP A 82 -0.83 10.38 24.58
CA ASP A 82 0.36 10.22 25.41
C ASP A 82 0.85 11.58 25.98
N TYR A 83 -0.01 12.28 26.72
CA TYR A 83 0.29 13.53 27.40
C TYR A 83 -0.61 13.72 28.63
N VAL A 84 -0.18 14.54 29.56
CA VAL A 84 -0.89 14.78 30.82
C VAL A 84 -1.54 16.16 30.81
N LEU A 85 -2.81 16.22 31.21
CA LEU A 85 -3.59 17.46 31.44
C LEU A 85 -3.71 17.74 32.93
N ASN A 86 -4.06 18.98 33.26
CA ASN A 86 -4.29 19.38 34.67
C ASN A 86 -5.55 18.75 35.30
N GLY A 87 -6.46 18.25 34.49
CA GLY A 87 -7.72 17.59 34.88
C GLY A 87 -8.40 16.91 33.73
N GLY A 88 -9.40 16.10 34.00
CA GLY A 88 -10.12 15.30 33.00
C GLY A 88 -11.13 16.07 32.14
N GLU A 89 -11.46 17.32 32.50
CA GLU A 89 -12.57 18.07 31.90
C GLU A 89 -12.38 18.32 30.41
N VAL A 90 -11.18 18.71 29.98
CA VAL A 90 -10.87 18.96 28.56
C VAL A 90 -10.91 17.66 27.77
N ALA A 91 -10.41 16.55 28.34
CA ALA A 91 -10.50 15.24 27.73
C ALA A 91 -11.97 14.79 27.58
N ALA A 92 -12.79 15.01 28.60
CA ALA A 92 -14.24 14.75 28.53
C ALA A 92 -14.91 15.54 27.38
N VAL A 93 -14.60 16.82 27.21
CA VAL A 93 -15.13 17.64 26.11
C VAL A 93 -14.73 17.07 24.74
N VAL A 94 -13.47 16.66 24.57
CA VAL A 94 -13.00 16.02 23.32
C VAL A 94 -13.78 14.72 23.02
N MET A 95 -13.98 13.88 24.05
CA MET A 95 -14.75 12.64 23.90
C MET A 95 -16.22 12.91 23.59
N ILE A 96 -16.84 13.84 24.30
CA ILE A 96 -18.24 14.24 24.07
C ILE A 96 -18.44 14.76 22.65
N GLU A 97 -17.56 15.62 22.14
CA GLU A 97 -17.63 16.13 20.78
C GLU A 97 -17.55 14.99 19.76
N ALA A 98 -16.58 14.07 19.92
CA ALA A 98 -16.41 12.94 19.02
C ALA A 98 -17.60 11.96 19.05
N ILE A 99 -18.24 11.76 20.21
CA ILE A 99 -19.40 10.87 20.38
C ILE A 99 -20.68 11.56 19.87
N ALA A 100 -20.92 12.81 20.29
CA ALA A 100 -22.17 13.50 20.02
C ALA A 100 -22.42 13.71 18.53
N ARG A 101 -21.36 13.97 17.73
CA ARG A 101 -21.50 14.14 16.28
C ARG A 101 -21.96 12.86 15.54
N LEU A 102 -21.85 11.68 16.18
CA LEU A 102 -22.32 10.40 15.65
C LEU A 102 -23.81 10.17 15.91
N LEU A 103 -24.42 10.95 16.81
CA LEU A 103 -25.84 10.81 17.13
C LEU A 103 -26.71 11.33 15.99
N PRO A 104 -27.85 10.66 15.70
CA PRO A 104 -28.76 11.12 14.67
C PRO A 104 -29.27 12.54 14.91
N GLY A 105 -29.20 13.38 13.88
CA GLY A 105 -29.72 14.77 13.92
C GLY A 105 -28.76 15.80 14.50
N VAL A 106 -27.57 15.43 14.99
CA VAL A 106 -26.56 16.38 15.46
C VAL A 106 -25.82 17.04 14.29
N LEU A 107 -25.46 16.27 13.26
CA LEU A 107 -24.88 16.81 12.03
C LEU A 107 -25.95 17.04 10.98
N GLY A 108 -25.87 18.20 10.28
CA GLY A 108 -26.81 18.55 9.22
C GLY A 108 -26.71 17.69 7.95
N ASN A 109 -25.55 17.03 7.70
CA ASN A 109 -25.34 16.09 6.60
C ASN A 109 -24.70 14.80 7.11
N PRO A 110 -25.46 13.71 7.29
CA PRO A 110 -24.93 12.42 7.72
C PRO A 110 -23.93 11.78 6.72
N GLU A 111 -24.01 12.13 5.43
CA GLU A 111 -23.10 11.59 4.40
C GLU A 111 -21.67 12.08 4.60
N SER A 112 -21.45 13.19 5.32
CA SER A 112 -20.10 13.67 5.62
C SER A 112 -19.30 12.71 6.48
N LEU A 113 -19.94 11.86 7.28
CA LEU A 113 -19.28 10.87 8.13
C LEU A 113 -18.68 9.70 7.35
N VAL A 114 -19.16 9.42 6.13
CA VAL A 114 -18.78 8.23 5.35
C VAL A 114 -17.35 8.32 4.82
N GLU A 115 -16.90 9.52 4.46
CA GLU A 115 -15.57 9.75 3.83
C GLU A 115 -14.54 10.29 4.83
N GLU A 116 -14.86 10.40 6.11
CA GLU A 116 -13.97 10.95 7.13
C GLU A 116 -12.81 10.02 7.49
N SER A 117 -11.73 10.62 8.01
CA SER A 117 -10.59 9.88 8.55
C SER A 117 -11.04 8.93 9.66
N HIS A 118 -10.44 7.73 9.68
CA HIS A 118 -10.74 6.68 10.68
C HIS A 118 -12.14 6.03 10.56
N GLY A 119 -12.92 6.34 9.51
CA GLY A 119 -14.18 5.67 9.22
C GLY A 119 -13.99 4.21 8.78
N ALA A 120 -15.09 3.54 8.36
CA ALA A 120 -15.13 2.13 7.97
C ALA A 120 -14.11 1.73 6.88
N ALA A 121 -13.67 2.68 6.05
CA ALA A 121 -12.67 2.45 5.01
C ALA A 121 -11.24 2.23 5.55
N GLY A 122 -10.97 2.52 6.83
CA GLY A 122 -9.65 2.36 7.45
C GLY A 122 -8.58 3.29 6.89
N LEU A 123 -8.94 4.41 6.27
CA LEU A 123 -8.04 5.36 5.64
C LEU A 123 -8.20 6.77 6.24
N LEU A 124 -7.19 7.62 6.04
CA LEU A 124 -7.33 9.05 6.25
C LEU A 124 -8.11 9.69 5.10
N GLU A 125 -8.82 10.76 5.41
CA GLU A 125 -9.49 11.58 4.42
C GLU A 125 -8.51 12.17 3.39
N TYR A 126 -8.96 12.32 2.15
CA TYR A 126 -8.22 13.00 1.09
C TYR A 126 -8.09 14.52 1.38
N PRO A 127 -7.12 15.22 0.75
CA PRO A 127 -6.98 16.67 0.90
C PRO A 127 -8.22 17.42 0.40
N VAL A 128 -8.79 18.28 1.24
CA VAL A 128 -9.92 19.13 0.87
C VAL A 128 -9.41 20.41 0.21
N HIS A 129 -10.07 20.82 -0.88
CA HIS A 129 -9.77 22.05 -1.60
C HIS A 129 -11.02 22.93 -1.67
N THR A 130 -10.83 24.24 -1.45
CA THR A 130 -11.86 25.26 -1.57
C THR A 130 -11.50 26.26 -2.67
N ARG A 131 -12.41 27.18 -3.00
CA ARG A 131 -12.11 28.29 -3.91
C ARG A 131 -11.13 29.28 -3.28
N PRO A 132 -10.27 29.94 -4.08
CA PRO A 132 -10.15 29.85 -5.54
C PRO A 132 -9.36 28.62 -6.01
N THR A 133 -9.51 28.24 -7.30
CA THR A 133 -8.81 27.08 -7.92
C THR A 133 -7.29 27.22 -7.98
N ARG A 134 -6.79 28.46 -7.89
CA ARG A 134 -5.35 28.78 -7.79
C ARG A 134 -5.13 29.72 -6.61
N TRP A 135 -4.23 29.32 -5.69
CA TRP A 135 -3.87 30.13 -4.53
C TRP A 135 -2.35 30.13 -4.33
N ARG A 136 -1.73 31.30 -4.37
CA ARG A 136 -0.28 31.51 -4.18
C ARG A 136 0.60 30.57 -5.01
N GLY A 137 0.24 30.31 -6.27
CA GLY A 137 0.98 29.43 -7.17
C GLY A 137 0.60 27.96 -7.09
N HIS A 138 -0.17 27.52 -6.09
CA HIS A 138 -0.70 26.17 -5.97
C HIS A 138 -2.03 26.05 -6.70
N GLU A 139 -2.18 25.02 -7.52
CA GLU A 139 -3.38 24.74 -8.30
C GLU A 139 -4.09 23.50 -7.78
N VAL A 140 -5.41 23.50 -7.86
CA VAL A 140 -6.22 22.31 -7.61
C VAL A 140 -6.07 21.37 -8.81
N ASP A 141 -5.89 20.06 -8.54
CA ASP A 141 -5.82 19.06 -9.61
C ASP A 141 -7.00 19.19 -10.58
N PRO A 142 -6.75 19.34 -11.89
CA PRO A 142 -7.78 19.48 -12.90
C PRO A 142 -8.85 18.37 -12.87
N VAL A 143 -8.49 17.16 -12.44
CA VAL A 143 -9.46 16.06 -12.30
C VAL A 143 -10.58 16.39 -11.32
N LEU A 144 -10.27 17.10 -10.23
CA LEU A 144 -11.26 17.51 -9.23
C LEU A 144 -12.25 18.59 -9.74
N LEU A 145 -11.91 19.25 -10.84
CA LEU A 145 -12.70 20.29 -11.49
C LEU A 145 -13.45 19.78 -12.75
N SER A 146 -13.24 18.52 -13.13
CA SER A 146 -13.73 17.97 -14.41
C SER A 146 -15.23 17.75 -14.47
N GLY A 147 -15.94 17.72 -13.34
CA GLY A 147 -17.35 17.32 -13.26
C GLY A 147 -17.59 15.81 -13.45
N ASP A 148 -16.56 15.03 -13.73
CA ASP A 148 -16.65 13.57 -13.82
C ASP A 148 -16.57 12.95 -12.42
N HIS A 149 -17.74 12.67 -11.84
CA HIS A 149 -17.84 12.15 -10.49
C HIS A 149 -17.06 10.84 -10.27
N GLY A 150 -17.02 9.95 -11.27
CA GLY A 150 -16.28 8.69 -11.18
C GLY A 150 -14.76 8.91 -11.09
N ARG A 151 -14.22 9.81 -11.95
CA ARG A 151 -12.82 10.18 -11.93
C ARG A 151 -12.45 10.96 -10.67
N ILE A 152 -13.32 11.84 -10.20
CA ILE A 152 -13.14 12.59 -8.96
C ILE A 152 -13.07 11.63 -7.76
N ALA A 153 -14.03 10.71 -7.64
CA ALA A 153 -14.06 9.72 -6.55
C ALA A 153 -12.79 8.86 -6.56
N ARG A 154 -12.35 8.41 -7.76
CA ARG A 154 -11.09 7.64 -7.88
C ARG A 154 -9.87 8.46 -7.46
N ALA A 155 -9.77 9.70 -7.90
CA ALA A 155 -8.66 10.58 -7.51
C ALA A 155 -8.61 10.81 -6.00
N ARG A 156 -9.75 11.08 -5.38
CA ARG A 156 -9.89 11.23 -3.92
C ARG A 156 -9.46 9.95 -3.18
N ARG A 157 -9.94 8.78 -3.64
CA ARG A 157 -9.56 7.48 -3.07
C ARG A 157 -8.05 7.24 -3.15
N ASN A 158 -7.43 7.55 -4.29
CA ASN A 158 -5.97 7.45 -4.45
C ASN A 158 -5.24 8.40 -3.48
N GLN A 159 -5.71 9.63 -3.33
CA GLN A 159 -5.14 10.60 -2.39
C GLN A 159 -5.28 10.15 -0.93
N SER A 160 -6.41 9.54 -0.54
CA SER A 160 -6.60 8.95 0.78
C SER A 160 -5.59 7.85 1.06
N ILE A 161 -5.39 6.91 0.13
CA ILE A 161 -4.40 5.83 0.26
C ILE A 161 -2.99 6.42 0.41
N ILE A 162 -2.59 7.33 -0.49
CA ILE A 162 -1.27 7.96 -0.46
C ILE A 162 -1.04 8.66 0.88
N ARG A 163 -2.00 9.47 1.31
CA ARG A 163 -1.91 10.22 2.57
C ARG A 163 -1.82 9.30 3.78
N THR A 164 -2.55 8.17 3.77
CA THR A 164 -2.51 7.19 4.84
C THR A 164 -1.16 6.50 4.90
N VAL A 165 -0.62 6.08 3.77
CA VAL A 165 0.74 5.50 3.69
C VAL A 165 1.78 6.46 4.25
N GLU A 166 1.71 7.75 3.90
CA GLU A 166 2.71 8.74 4.28
C GLU A 166 2.62 9.17 5.74
N ARG A 167 1.43 9.17 6.34
CA ARG A 167 1.18 9.72 7.68
C ARG A 167 0.88 8.69 8.74
N ARG A 168 0.25 7.58 8.37
CA ARG A 168 -0.24 6.54 9.27
C ARG A 168 -0.01 5.15 8.67
N PRO A 169 1.29 4.76 8.49
CA PRO A 169 1.63 3.43 7.97
C PRO A 169 1.08 2.29 8.83
N ASP A 170 0.87 2.53 10.13
CA ASP A 170 0.21 1.62 11.05
C ASP A 170 -1.24 1.29 10.62
N MET A 171 -1.98 2.28 10.09
CA MET A 171 -3.33 2.05 9.57
C MET A 171 -3.29 1.21 8.28
N ILE A 172 -2.27 1.40 7.43
CA ILE A 172 -2.10 0.56 6.23
C ILE A 172 -1.78 -0.89 6.64
N GLN A 173 -0.93 -1.08 7.64
CA GLN A 173 -0.61 -2.42 8.15
C GLN A 173 -1.83 -3.14 8.72
N ALA A 174 -2.78 -2.40 9.30
CA ALA A 174 -4.03 -2.94 9.85
C ALA A 174 -5.21 -2.92 8.86
N LEU A 175 -4.99 -2.48 7.60
CA LEU A 175 -6.05 -2.31 6.61
C LEU A 175 -6.60 -3.66 6.14
N ASP A 176 -7.93 -3.82 6.18
CA ASP A 176 -8.61 -4.97 5.59
C ASP A 176 -8.49 -4.94 4.06
N PRO A 177 -7.84 -5.92 3.43
CA PRO A 177 -7.65 -5.94 2.00
C PRO A 177 -8.89 -6.35 1.20
N THR A 178 -9.96 -6.83 1.83
CA THR A 178 -11.18 -7.28 1.14
C THR A 178 -11.90 -6.14 0.43
N GLY A 179 -11.83 -4.93 1.00
CA GLY A 179 -12.38 -3.70 0.42
C GLY A 179 -11.50 -3.02 -0.63
N LEU A 180 -10.31 -3.57 -0.92
CA LEU A 180 -9.37 -2.97 -1.86
C LEU A 180 -9.61 -3.47 -3.27
N ASP A 181 -9.93 -2.55 -4.17
CA ASP A 181 -9.99 -2.85 -5.59
C ASP A 181 -8.58 -2.96 -6.21
N ARG A 182 -8.53 -3.23 -7.52
CA ARG A 182 -7.28 -3.40 -8.24
C ARG A 182 -6.45 -2.11 -8.31
N GLU A 183 -7.10 -0.96 -8.44
CA GLU A 183 -6.43 0.35 -8.52
C GLU A 183 -5.89 0.74 -7.14
N ASP A 184 -6.63 0.48 -6.07
CA ASP A 184 -6.17 0.64 -4.70
C ASP A 184 -4.87 -0.13 -4.45
N ARG A 185 -4.85 -1.40 -4.84
CA ARG A 185 -3.65 -2.26 -4.72
C ARG A 185 -2.48 -1.76 -5.55
N ALA A 186 -2.74 -1.18 -6.73
CA ALA A 186 -1.69 -0.60 -7.56
C ALA A 186 -1.09 0.67 -6.92
N VAL A 187 -1.93 1.52 -6.33
CA VAL A 187 -1.48 2.72 -5.60
C VAL A 187 -0.68 2.33 -4.36
N LEU A 188 -1.15 1.36 -3.59
CA LEU A 188 -0.43 0.84 -2.43
C LEU A 188 0.95 0.30 -2.84
N ALA A 189 1.02 -0.52 -3.90
CA ALA A 189 2.28 -1.10 -4.36
C ALA A 189 3.27 -0.04 -4.86
N ALA A 190 2.78 1.01 -5.54
CA ALA A 190 3.60 2.16 -5.95
C ALA A 190 4.12 2.97 -4.76
N LYS A 191 3.48 2.85 -3.59
CA LYS A 191 3.85 3.52 -2.34
C LYS A 191 4.53 2.59 -1.32
N GLY A 192 4.95 1.41 -1.76
CA GLY A 192 5.73 0.49 -0.94
C GLY A 192 4.92 -0.46 -0.06
N TRP A 193 3.65 -0.71 -0.40
CA TRP A 193 2.79 -1.68 0.29
C TRP A 193 2.09 -2.60 -0.70
N ALA A 194 2.15 -3.90 -0.48
CA ALA A 194 1.51 -4.86 -1.36
C ALA A 194 0.62 -5.83 -0.56
N VAL A 195 -0.41 -6.37 -1.21
CA VAL A 195 -1.31 -7.35 -0.59
C VAL A 195 -1.03 -8.72 -1.21
N PRO A 196 -0.28 -9.62 -0.54
CA PRO A 196 -0.10 -10.99 -1.02
C PRO A 196 -1.42 -11.72 -1.20
N ALA A 197 -1.43 -12.75 -2.04
CA ALA A 197 -2.60 -13.58 -2.24
C ALA A 197 -2.98 -14.31 -0.94
N GLY A 198 -4.22 -14.11 -0.47
CA GLY A 198 -4.73 -14.72 0.76
C GLY A 198 -4.22 -14.06 2.07
N ALA A 199 -3.52 -12.94 1.99
CA ALA A 199 -3.11 -12.20 3.18
C ALA A 199 -4.27 -11.40 3.77
N ASP A 200 -4.28 -11.30 5.09
CA ASP A 200 -5.29 -10.56 5.86
C ASP A 200 -4.98 -9.06 5.97
N HIS A 201 -3.78 -8.64 5.55
CA HIS A 201 -3.35 -7.24 5.59
C HIS A 201 -2.22 -6.96 4.57
N PRO A 202 -2.00 -5.70 4.17
CA PRO A 202 -0.88 -5.30 3.34
C PRO A 202 0.46 -5.51 4.05
N VAL A 203 1.49 -5.85 3.27
CA VAL A 203 2.87 -5.98 3.76
C VAL A 203 3.77 -4.94 3.10
N PRO A 204 4.80 -4.44 3.79
CA PRO A 204 5.74 -3.50 3.22
C PRO A 204 6.61 -4.16 2.16
N VAL A 205 6.75 -3.50 1.01
CA VAL A 205 7.62 -3.90 -0.10
C VAL A 205 8.50 -2.73 -0.50
N ARG A 206 9.72 -3.01 -0.91
CA ARG A 206 10.64 -2.00 -1.42
C ARG A 206 10.97 -2.27 -2.88
N LEU A 207 10.76 -1.26 -3.73
CA LEU A 207 11.27 -1.25 -5.10
C LEU A 207 12.63 -0.55 -5.12
N ARG A 208 13.64 -1.21 -5.66
CA ARG A 208 14.99 -0.66 -5.78
C ARG A 208 15.69 -1.21 -7.01
N ASN A 209 16.79 -0.55 -7.41
CA ASN A 209 17.68 -1.10 -8.39
C ASN A 209 18.30 -2.40 -7.87
N ALA A 210 18.45 -3.37 -8.76
CA ALA A 210 19.19 -4.57 -8.46
C ALA A 210 20.70 -4.25 -8.36
N THR A 211 21.39 -5.09 -7.64
CA THR A 211 22.86 -5.11 -7.55
C THR A 211 23.36 -6.50 -7.90
N ALA A 212 24.65 -6.65 -8.16
CA ALA A 212 25.25 -7.96 -8.44
C ALA A 212 25.03 -8.97 -7.29
N HIS A 213 24.82 -8.49 -6.05
CA HIS A 213 24.50 -9.35 -4.90
C HIS A 213 23.11 -10.00 -4.98
N ASP A 214 22.24 -9.51 -5.85
CA ASP A 214 20.88 -10.05 -6.04
C ASP A 214 20.85 -11.17 -7.08
N ALA A 215 21.97 -11.47 -7.75
CA ALA A 215 22.03 -12.35 -8.92
C ALA A 215 21.45 -13.74 -8.67
N ASP A 216 21.86 -14.39 -7.57
CA ASP A 216 21.36 -15.72 -7.19
C ASP A 216 19.86 -15.71 -6.89
N ALA A 217 19.40 -14.70 -6.13
CA ALA A 217 17.99 -14.53 -5.77
C ALA A 217 17.12 -14.23 -7.00
N LEU A 218 17.65 -13.44 -7.95
CA LEU A 218 17.00 -13.15 -9.23
C LEU A 218 16.89 -14.38 -10.12
N ALA A 219 17.96 -15.16 -10.24
CA ALA A 219 17.94 -16.41 -10.99
C ALA A 219 16.93 -17.41 -10.40
N ALA A 220 16.91 -17.55 -9.08
CA ALA A 220 15.95 -18.39 -8.38
C ALA A 220 14.50 -17.91 -8.58
N LEU A 221 14.25 -16.58 -8.51
CA LEU A 221 12.93 -15.99 -8.78
C LEU A 221 12.52 -16.19 -10.24
N ALA A 222 13.43 -15.98 -11.18
CA ALA A 222 13.20 -16.20 -12.61
C ALA A 222 12.82 -17.65 -12.90
N ALA A 223 13.54 -18.61 -12.33
CA ALA A 223 13.28 -20.03 -12.48
C ALA A 223 11.85 -20.41 -11.99
N ARG A 224 11.37 -19.80 -10.91
CA ARG A 224 10.02 -20.05 -10.38
C ARG A 224 8.92 -19.39 -11.20
N THR A 225 9.19 -18.21 -11.77
CA THR A 225 8.14 -17.37 -12.39
C THR A 225 8.06 -17.52 -13.91
N PHE A 226 9.14 -17.91 -14.58
CA PHE A 226 9.19 -18.05 -16.04
C PHE A 226 8.25 -19.14 -16.58
N PRO A 227 8.16 -20.35 -15.99
CA PRO A 227 7.22 -21.38 -16.43
C PRO A 227 5.78 -20.92 -16.42
N ASP A 228 5.38 -20.15 -15.42
CA ASP A 228 4.04 -19.57 -15.29
C ASP A 228 3.68 -18.57 -16.41
N ALA A 229 4.68 -17.88 -16.95
CA ALA A 229 4.51 -16.90 -18.02
C ALA A 229 4.40 -17.58 -19.40
N CYS A 230 5.13 -18.67 -19.61
CA CYS A 230 5.12 -19.45 -20.84
C CYS A 230 3.91 -20.40 -20.92
N GLY A 231 3.33 -20.76 -19.76
CA GLY A 231 2.17 -21.64 -19.68
C GLY A 231 2.40 -22.99 -20.35
N ASN A 232 1.32 -23.61 -20.84
CA ASN A 232 1.35 -24.92 -21.49
C ASN A 232 1.79 -24.87 -22.98
N VAL A 233 2.45 -23.79 -23.41
CA VAL A 233 2.79 -23.55 -24.81
C VAL A 233 4.17 -24.08 -25.17
N ILE A 234 5.10 -24.02 -24.21
CA ILE A 234 6.47 -24.49 -24.36
C ILE A 234 6.61 -25.81 -23.61
N ALA A 235 7.18 -26.82 -24.27
CA ALA A 235 7.38 -28.11 -23.61
C ALA A 235 8.40 -28.00 -22.47
N PRO A 236 8.24 -28.76 -21.36
CA PRO A 236 9.06 -28.63 -20.16
C PRO A 236 10.57 -28.70 -20.41
N GLU A 237 11.01 -29.59 -21.30
CA GLU A 237 12.43 -29.75 -21.64
C GLU A 237 13.07 -28.48 -22.24
N PHE A 238 12.30 -27.69 -22.99
CA PHE A 238 12.79 -26.42 -23.56
C PHE A 238 12.76 -25.30 -22.51
N LEU A 239 11.77 -25.31 -21.61
CA LEU A 239 11.74 -24.40 -20.46
C LEU A 239 12.93 -24.63 -19.53
N ASP A 240 13.17 -25.87 -19.14
CA ASP A 240 14.29 -26.25 -18.25
C ASP A 240 15.63 -25.88 -18.88
N ARG A 241 15.81 -26.13 -20.17
CA ARG A 241 17.00 -25.72 -20.91
C ARG A 241 17.17 -24.20 -20.91
N HIS A 242 16.10 -23.43 -21.20
CA HIS A 242 16.16 -21.97 -21.22
C HIS A 242 16.52 -21.41 -19.82
N ILE A 243 15.91 -21.94 -18.78
CA ILE A 243 16.23 -21.56 -17.40
C ILE A 243 17.71 -21.85 -17.09
N ALA A 244 18.16 -23.07 -17.36
CA ALA A 244 19.51 -23.50 -17.04
C ALA A 244 20.63 -22.81 -17.85
N THR A 245 20.31 -22.27 -19.04
CA THR A 245 21.32 -21.67 -19.93
C THR A 245 21.21 -20.15 -20.04
N THR A 246 20.05 -19.57 -19.73
CA THR A 246 19.79 -18.15 -19.97
C THR A 246 19.47 -17.39 -18.69
N LEU A 247 18.64 -17.96 -17.79
CA LEU A 247 18.22 -17.27 -16.57
C LEU A 247 19.13 -17.61 -15.39
N VAL A 248 20.43 -17.46 -15.61
CA VAL A 248 21.49 -17.83 -14.66
C VAL A 248 22.00 -16.61 -13.88
N PRO A 249 22.61 -16.80 -12.69
CA PRO A 249 23.12 -15.69 -11.88
C PRO A 249 24.06 -14.75 -12.63
N GLU A 250 24.91 -15.29 -13.53
CA GLU A 250 25.88 -14.51 -14.31
C GLU A 250 25.21 -13.51 -15.26
N LEU A 251 23.99 -13.83 -15.78
CA LEU A 251 23.23 -12.88 -16.57
C LEU A 251 22.76 -11.71 -15.71
N PHE A 252 22.18 -12.00 -14.55
CA PHE A 252 21.63 -10.96 -13.67
C PHE A 252 22.73 -10.12 -13.03
N ALA A 253 23.89 -10.68 -12.71
CA ALA A 253 25.06 -9.92 -12.28
C ALA A 253 25.54 -8.97 -13.40
N THR A 254 25.63 -9.47 -14.64
CA THR A 254 25.97 -8.63 -15.80
C THR A 254 24.98 -7.50 -16.00
N TRP A 255 23.67 -7.78 -15.87
CA TRP A 255 22.62 -6.76 -16.01
C TRP A 255 22.65 -5.71 -14.89
N ALA A 256 22.98 -6.11 -13.67
CA ALA A 256 23.06 -5.17 -12.55
C ALA A 256 24.25 -4.20 -12.65
N ASP A 257 25.31 -4.60 -13.35
CA ASP A 257 26.52 -3.78 -13.54
C ASP A 257 26.55 -3.03 -14.89
N ASP A 258 25.60 -3.33 -15.81
CA ASP A 258 25.52 -2.69 -17.13
C ASP A 258 24.63 -1.44 -17.06
N ASP A 259 25.21 -0.26 -17.29
CA ASP A 259 24.52 1.03 -17.28
C ASP A 259 23.45 1.17 -18.39
N ARG A 260 23.44 0.24 -19.38
CA ARG A 260 22.42 0.14 -20.44
C ARG A 260 21.21 -0.70 -20.03
N VAL A 261 21.23 -1.27 -18.82
CA VAL A 261 20.14 -2.10 -18.29
C VAL A 261 19.50 -1.43 -17.10
N ASP A 262 18.21 -1.19 -17.18
CA ASP A 262 17.41 -0.77 -16.04
C ASP A 262 16.82 -2.02 -15.40
N LEU A 263 17.33 -2.43 -14.25
CA LEU A 263 16.89 -3.63 -13.53
C LEU A 263 16.36 -3.25 -12.14
N VAL A 264 15.04 -3.37 -11.96
CA VAL A 264 14.35 -3.05 -10.72
C VAL A 264 13.85 -4.34 -10.07
N VAL A 265 14.09 -4.47 -8.78
CA VAL A 265 13.60 -5.57 -7.94
C VAL A 265 12.58 -5.09 -6.93
N ALA A 266 11.67 -5.99 -6.56
CA ALA A 266 10.77 -5.83 -5.42
C ALA A 266 11.16 -6.84 -4.35
N GLU A 267 11.41 -6.34 -3.14
CA GLU A 267 11.73 -7.15 -1.97
C GLU A 267 10.70 -6.95 -0.87
N LEU A 268 10.38 -8.00 -0.12
CA LEU A 268 9.62 -7.89 1.11
C LEU A 268 10.50 -7.24 2.18
N VAL A 269 9.98 -6.19 2.82
CA VAL A 269 10.64 -5.57 3.97
C VAL A 269 9.99 -6.19 5.21
N GLU A 270 10.77 -6.83 6.06
CA GLU A 270 10.27 -7.23 7.37
C GLU A 270 9.80 -5.97 8.11
N PRO A 271 8.58 -5.98 8.70
CA PRO A 271 8.18 -4.88 9.54
C PRO A 271 9.23 -4.71 10.63
N PRO A 272 9.59 -3.47 11.02
CA PRO A 272 10.52 -3.26 12.12
C PRO A 272 9.97 -4.04 13.32
N SER A 273 10.71 -5.06 13.76
CA SER A 273 10.36 -5.82 14.96
C SER A 273 10.16 -4.79 16.06
N VAL A 274 9.00 -4.78 16.70
CA VAL A 274 8.81 -4.06 17.97
C VAL A 274 9.96 -4.51 18.84
N ARG A 275 10.89 -3.62 19.12
CA ARG A 275 12.04 -3.92 19.97
C ARG A 275 11.47 -4.33 21.34
N ASP A 276 11.40 -5.62 21.55
CA ASP A 276 11.29 -6.16 22.88
C ASP A 276 12.58 -5.72 23.60
N SER A 277 12.43 -4.79 24.52
CA SER A 277 13.53 -4.17 25.26
C SER A 277 14.11 -5.09 26.34
N SER A 278 14.16 -6.39 26.06
CA SER A 278 14.84 -7.38 26.89
C SER A 278 16.31 -7.46 26.48
N PRO A 279 17.26 -7.07 27.32
CA PRO A 279 18.68 -7.16 26.98
C PRO A 279 19.17 -8.61 27.03
N GLY A 280 19.61 -9.13 25.89
CA GLY A 280 20.52 -10.27 25.90
C GLY A 280 20.17 -11.51 25.07
N VAL A 281 19.62 -11.40 23.85
CA VAL A 281 19.75 -12.48 22.87
C VAL A 281 20.00 -11.89 21.48
N GLU A 282 21.25 -11.85 21.07
CA GLU A 282 21.64 -11.67 19.67
C GLU A 282 21.32 -12.96 18.91
N THR A 283 20.12 -13.08 18.34
CA THR A 283 19.86 -14.07 17.29
C THR A 283 20.07 -13.41 15.93
N GLY A 284 21.35 -13.31 15.56
CA GLY A 284 21.76 -12.88 14.25
C GLY A 284 21.53 -13.96 13.19
N THR A 285 20.35 -14.01 12.62
CA THR A 285 20.17 -14.48 11.25
C THR A 285 19.66 -13.30 10.44
N ARG A 286 20.56 -12.58 9.76
CA ARG A 286 20.20 -11.68 8.68
C ARG A 286 19.58 -12.54 7.58
N THR A 287 18.28 -12.75 7.63
CA THR A 287 17.55 -13.31 6.50
C THR A 287 17.67 -12.30 5.37
N THR A 288 18.29 -12.72 4.26
CA THR A 288 18.32 -11.91 3.03
C THR A 288 16.88 -11.60 2.65
N PRO A 289 16.51 -10.32 2.43
CA PRO A 289 15.13 -9.98 2.07
C PRO A 289 14.68 -10.78 0.86
N ALA A 290 13.50 -11.37 0.93
CA ALA A 290 12.99 -12.21 -0.14
C ALA A 290 12.60 -11.36 -1.34
N LEU A 291 13.24 -11.59 -2.50
CA LEU A 291 12.81 -10.99 -3.76
C LEU A 291 11.50 -11.64 -4.23
N VAL A 292 10.50 -10.81 -4.50
CA VAL A 292 9.14 -11.22 -4.89
C VAL A 292 8.73 -10.73 -6.28
N GLY A 293 9.58 -9.98 -6.95
CA GLY A 293 9.35 -9.54 -8.32
C GLY A 293 10.56 -8.81 -8.90
N TYR A 294 10.63 -8.74 -10.22
CA TYR A 294 11.62 -7.91 -10.92
C TYR A 294 11.11 -7.49 -12.30
N ALA A 295 11.68 -6.38 -12.79
CA ALA A 295 11.45 -5.89 -14.16
C ALA A 295 12.77 -5.40 -14.75
N ALA A 296 12.96 -5.62 -16.06
CA ALA A 296 14.16 -5.20 -16.78
C ALA A 296 13.81 -4.52 -18.11
N VAL A 297 14.45 -3.37 -18.36
CA VAL A 297 14.51 -2.71 -19.66
C VAL A 297 15.96 -2.72 -20.14
N LEU A 298 16.18 -3.26 -21.34
CA LEU A 298 17.47 -3.28 -22.02
C LEU A 298 17.44 -2.20 -23.11
N ARG A 299 18.40 -1.27 -23.07
CA ARG A 299 18.45 -0.10 -23.97
C ARG A 299 19.40 -0.32 -25.12
N GLU A 300 18.91 -0.15 -26.34
CA GLU A 300 19.74 -0.17 -27.54
C GLU A 300 20.61 1.11 -27.58
N GLN A 301 21.86 0.96 -27.99
CA GLN A 301 22.75 2.10 -28.24
C GLN A 301 22.69 2.45 -29.75
N PRO A 302 22.20 3.64 -30.15
CA PRO A 302 21.99 3.99 -31.57
C PRO A 302 23.26 4.10 -32.38
N ASP A 303 24.39 4.47 -31.78
CA ASP A 303 25.62 4.86 -32.47
C ASP A 303 26.84 4.00 -32.12
N SER A 304 26.65 2.84 -31.48
CA SER A 304 27.75 1.97 -31.20
C SER A 304 27.90 0.91 -32.30
N ASP A 305 29.02 0.95 -33.05
CA ASP A 305 29.58 -0.26 -33.70
C ASP A 305 29.88 -1.36 -32.67
N GLY A 306 29.36 -1.18 -31.45
CA GLY A 306 29.68 -1.87 -30.24
C GLY A 306 28.58 -2.82 -29.78
N GLU A 307 28.99 -3.59 -28.82
CA GLU A 307 28.27 -4.63 -28.11
C GLU A 307 26.95 -4.14 -27.53
N GLN A 308 25.86 -4.76 -27.93
CA GLN A 308 24.54 -4.58 -27.34
C GLN A 308 24.47 -5.23 -25.94
N PRO A 309 23.56 -4.80 -25.06
CA PRO A 309 23.38 -5.45 -23.75
C PRO A 309 23.19 -6.95 -23.90
N LYS A 310 23.82 -7.75 -23.03
CA LYS A 310 23.70 -9.21 -23.07
C LYS A 310 22.23 -9.64 -22.93
N GLY A 311 21.76 -10.44 -23.87
CA GLY A 311 20.39 -10.99 -23.84
C GLY A 311 19.29 -10.03 -24.32
N ILE A 312 19.64 -8.89 -24.93
CA ILE A 312 18.68 -8.09 -25.67
C ILE A 312 18.25 -8.84 -26.93
N ASP A 313 16.96 -8.82 -27.21
CA ASP A 313 16.44 -9.41 -28.45
C ASP A 313 16.62 -8.45 -29.63
N PRO A 314 16.85 -8.96 -30.84
CA PRO A 314 16.86 -8.15 -32.04
C PRO A 314 15.53 -7.41 -32.19
N ARG A 315 15.60 -6.09 -32.37
CA ARG A 315 14.42 -5.26 -32.54
C ARG A 315 13.61 -5.67 -33.76
N PRO A 316 12.32 -6.04 -33.59
CA PRO A 316 11.46 -6.41 -34.71
C PRO A 316 11.26 -5.25 -35.70
N ALA A 317 11.19 -5.55 -37.01
CA ALA A 317 11.02 -4.55 -38.06
C ALA A 317 9.73 -3.71 -37.93
N CYS A 318 8.71 -4.22 -37.21
CA CYS A 318 7.48 -3.49 -36.91
C CYS A 318 7.66 -2.39 -35.83
N VAL A 319 8.77 -2.41 -35.08
CA VAL A 319 9.12 -1.40 -34.07
C VAL A 319 9.89 -0.26 -34.78
N ARG A 320 9.18 0.82 -35.07
CA ARG A 320 9.73 1.95 -35.84
C ARG A 320 10.18 3.06 -34.88
N ALA A 321 11.50 3.19 -34.73
CA ALA A 321 12.13 4.32 -34.07
C ALA A 321 12.35 5.48 -35.06
N ARG A 322 12.36 6.72 -34.55
CA ARG A 322 12.81 7.89 -35.31
C ARG A 322 14.34 8.00 -35.17
N GLY A 323 14.99 8.72 -36.08
CA GLY A 323 16.45 8.91 -36.01
C GLY A 323 16.87 9.54 -34.66
N GLY A 324 17.90 8.99 -34.03
CA GLY A 324 18.41 9.45 -32.73
C GLY A 324 17.59 9.05 -31.49
N GLU A 325 16.49 8.27 -31.63
CA GLU A 325 15.71 7.78 -30.50
C GLU A 325 16.42 6.59 -29.82
N ILE A 326 16.57 6.66 -28.48
CA ILE A 326 16.95 5.49 -27.69
C ILE A 326 15.73 4.58 -27.54
N VAL A 327 15.89 3.33 -27.96
CA VAL A 327 14.87 2.30 -27.88
C VAL A 327 15.20 1.33 -26.77
N GLY A 328 14.21 0.97 -25.96
CA GLY A 328 14.37 -0.02 -24.89
C GLY A 328 13.45 -1.21 -25.09
N GLU A 329 13.96 -2.41 -24.85
CA GLU A 329 13.17 -3.63 -24.71
C GLU A 329 12.72 -3.81 -23.26
N LEU A 330 11.42 -3.77 -22.98
CA LEU A 330 10.90 -4.27 -21.70
C LEU A 330 10.97 -5.81 -21.74
N SER A 331 12.13 -6.34 -21.39
CA SER A 331 12.47 -7.75 -21.60
C SER A 331 11.84 -8.67 -20.56
N LYS A 332 11.80 -8.22 -19.30
CA LYS A 332 11.28 -9.03 -18.19
C LYS A 332 10.35 -8.22 -17.30
N VAL A 333 9.22 -8.82 -16.91
CA VAL A 333 8.36 -8.36 -15.82
C VAL A 333 7.76 -9.60 -15.16
N TYR A 334 8.33 -9.98 -14.05
CA TYR A 334 7.93 -11.19 -13.33
C TYR A 334 7.64 -10.89 -11.87
N VAL A 335 6.60 -11.50 -11.35
CA VAL A 335 6.15 -11.36 -9.96
C VAL A 335 5.80 -12.75 -9.46
N ASP A 336 6.31 -13.10 -8.27
CA ASP A 336 6.05 -14.37 -7.62
C ASP A 336 4.54 -14.65 -7.51
N SER A 337 4.17 -15.92 -7.57
CA SER A 337 2.77 -16.34 -7.54
C SER A 337 2.03 -15.87 -6.29
N MET A 338 2.71 -15.81 -5.14
CA MET A 338 2.16 -15.30 -3.89
C MET A 338 1.79 -13.81 -3.95
N MET A 339 2.40 -13.05 -4.86
CA MET A 339 2.13 -11.61 -5.05
C MET A 339 1.19 -11.33 -6.22
N ARG A 340 0.53 -12.33 -6.78
CA ARG A 340 -0.45 -12.13 -7.85
C ARG A 340 -1.66 -11.34 -7.36
N GLY A 341 -2.03 -10.31 -8.12
CA GLY A 341 -3.14 -9.43 -7.73
C GLY A 341 -2.80 -8.39 -6.66
N SER A 342 -1.57 -8.37 -6.15
CA SER A 342 -1.10 -7.44 -5.11
C SER A 342 -0.92 -5.98 -5.59
N GLY A 343 -1.01 -5.70 -6.90
CA GLY A 343 -0.64 -4.40 -7.48
C GLY A 343 0.84 -4.27 -7.85
N LEU A 344 1.68 -5.25 -7.52
CA LEU A 344 3.12 -5.17 -7.70
C LEU A 344 3.56 -5.13 -9.17
N THR A 345 2.89 -5.88 -10.06
CA THR A 345 3.21 -5.87 -11.51
C THR A 345 3.15 -4.47 -12.13
N PRO A 346 2.06 -3.69 -12.01
CA PRO A 346 2.04 -2.32 -12.52
C PRO A 346 3.05 -1.41 -11.83
N ALA A 347 3.32 -1.57 -10.53
CA ALA A 347 4.31 -0.77 -9.82
C ALA A 347 5.74 -1.02 -10.32
N LEU A 348 6.12 -2.28 -10.55
CA LEU A 348 7.41 -2.64 -11.13
C LEU A 348 7.57 -2.12 -12.56
N MET A 349 6.53 -2.30 -13.41
CA MET A 349 6.56 -1.76 -14.78
C MET A 349 6.74 -0.26 -14.78
N ASP A 350 5.99 0.45 -13.94
CA ASP A 350 6.07 1.90 -13.86
C ASP A 350 7.45 2.36 -13.35
N ALA A 351 8.01 1.69 -12.35
CA ALA A 351 9.33 1.99 -11.82
C ALA A 351 10.44 1.83 -12.87
N VAL A 352 10.48 0.69 -13.56
CA VAL A 352 11.53 0.43 -14.58
C VAL A 352 11.36 1.32 -15.82
N MET A 353 10.11 1.63 -16.21
CA MET A 353 9.86 2.53 -17.34
C MET A 353 10.23 3.98 -17.03
N ARG A 354 9.99 4.46 -15.78
CA ARG A 354 10.47 5.79 -15.35
C ARG A 354 11.99 5.85 -15.33
N GLN A 355 12.66 4.80 -14.88
CA GLN A 355 14.12 4.74 -14.88
C GLN A 355 14.65 4.77 -16.30
N ALA A 356 14.13 3.96 -17.20
CA ALA A 356 14.50 3.95 -18.61
C ALA A 356 14.27 5.33 -19.28
N ALA A 357 13.16 5.99 -18.98
CA ALA A 357 12.88 7.35 -19.45
C ALA A 357 13.90 8.37 -18.93
N ALA A 358 14.30 8.29 -17.65
CA ALA A 358 15.32 9.14 -17.06
C ALA A 358 16.70 8.95 -17.73
N HIS A 359 16.98 7.74 -18.25
CA HIS A 359 18.17 7.43 -19.06
C HIS A 359 17.97 7.70 -20.57
N GLY A 360 16.93 8.45 -20.95
CA GLY A 360 16.72 8.94 -22.33
C GLY A 360 15.94 8.00 -23.24
N THR A 361 15.45 6.86 -22.77
CA THR A 361 14.61 5.98 -23.59
C THR A 361 13.31 6.70 -23.98
N SER A 362 13.06 6.81 -25.27
CA SER A 362 11.89 7.48 -25.84
C SER A 362 10.84 6.52 -26.42
N LEU A 363 11.27 5.32 -26.78
CA LEU A 363 10.39 4.26 -27.29
C LEU A 363 10.69 2.95 -26.57
N LEU A 364 9.66 2.38 -25.95
CA LEU A 364 9.71 1.04 -25.37
C LEU A 364 8.97 0.04 -26.27
N TRP A 365 9.51 -1.16 -26.36
CA TRP A 365 8.83 -2.29 -26.97
C TRP A 365 8.92 -3.55 -26.11
N LEU A 366 8.03 -4.49 -26.34
CA LEU A 366 8.04 -5.81 -25.72
C LEU A 366 7.45 -6.88 -26.67
N GLY A 367 7.86 -8.12 -26.44
CA GLY A 367 7.22 -9.32 -26.99
C GLY A 367 6.45 -10.07 -25.90
N THR A 368 5.30 -10.61 -26.22
CA THR A 368 4.55 -11.50 -25.34
C THR A 368 3.77 -12.53 -26.13
N HIS A 369 3.73 -13.77 -25.64
CA HIS A 369 3.11 -14.86 -26.37
C HIS A 369 1.65 -14.55 -26.76
N VAL A 370 1.25 -14.93 -28.00
CA VAL A 370 -0.08 -14.64 -28.57
C VAL A 370 -1.24 -15.18 -27.72
N THR A 371 -1.03 -16.25 -26.95
CA THR A 371 -2.03 -16.82 -26.04
C THR A 371 -2.03 -16.17 -24.66
N ASN A 372 -0.97 -15.44 -24.26
CA ASN A 372 -0.89 -14.78 -22.95
C ASN A 372 -1.78 -13.52 -22.89
N LYS A 373 -3.11 -13.73 -22.93
CA LYS A 373 -4.10 -12.64 -22.92
C LYS A 373 -4.05 -11.81 -21.61
N ARG A 374 -3.59 -12.42 -20.52
CA ARG A 374 -3.44 -11.73 -19.23
C ARG A 374 -2.34 -10.67 -19.31
N ALA A 375 -1.16 -11.02 -19.80
CA ALA A 375 -0.05 -10.09 -19.98
C ALA A 375 -0.40 -9.00 -20.99
N GLN A 376 -0.99 -9.36 -22.15
CA GLN A 376 -1.44 -8.40 -23.15
C GLN A 376 -2.41 -7.34 -22.56
N LYS A 377 -3.36 -7.76 -21.70
CA LYS A 377 -4.25 -6.83 -20.99
C LYS A 377 -3.50 -5.92 -20.02
N ALA A 378 -2.49 -6.44 -19.32
CA ALA A 378 -1.67 -5.65 -18.42
C ALA A 378 -0.85 -4.58 -19.17
N TYR A 379 -0.20 -4.96 -20.27
CA TYR A 379 0.57 -4.04 -21.11
C TYR A 379 -0.31 -2.97 -21.79
N LYS A 380 -1.51 -3.35 -22.26
CA LYS A 380 -2.47 -2.37 -22.79
C LYS A 380 -2.87 -1.32 -21.77
N ARG A 381 -3.08 -1.71 -20.50
CA ARG A 381 -3.37 -0.76 -19.42
C ARG A 381 -2.16 0.12 -19.07
N ALA A 382 -0.96 -0.42 -19.21
CA ALA A 382 0.28 0.35 -19.09
C ALA A 382 0.57 1.21 -20.34
N GLY A 383 -0.40 1.40 -21.27
CA GLY A 383 -0.28 2.28 -22.42
C GLY A 383 0.40 1.68 -23.65
N PHE A 384 0.78 0.39 -23.62
CA PHE A 384 1.35 -0.27 -24.81
C PHE A 384 0.28 -0.56 -25.85
N ARG A 385 0.65 -0.36 -27.12
CA ARG A 385 -0.20 -0.66 -28.30
C ARG A 385 0.46 -1.73 -29.15
N GLN A 386 -0.33 -2.66 -29.66
CA GLN A 386 0.16 -3.70 -30.57
C GLN A 386 0.55 -3.10 -31.91
N VAL A 387 1.75 -3.45 -32.41
CA VAL A 387 2.29 -2.97 -33.68
C VAL A 387 2.62 -4.10 -34.66
N GLY A 388 2.67 -5.35 -34.21
CA GLY A 388 2.98 -6.50 -35.04
C GLY A 388 3.09 -7.80 -34.28
N THR A 389 3.79 -8.76 -34.91
CA THR A 389 4.13 -10.06 -34.33
C THR A 389 5.57 -10.41 -34.66
N ARG A 390 6.17 -11.34 -33.88
CA ARG A 390 7.47 -11.93 -34.16
C ARG A 390 7.47 -13.42 -33.84
N THR A 391 8.42 -14.17 -34.40
CA THR A 391 8.78 -15.49 -33.92
C THR A 391 9.95 -15.34 -32.93
N TYR A 392 9.87 -16.03 -31.80
CA TYR A 392 10.84 -16.02 -30.74
C TYR A 392 11.20 -17.45 -30.35
N ASN A 393 12.48 -17.74 -30.16
CA ASN A 393 12.96 -19.08 -29.80
C ASN A 393 13.17 -19.23 -28.31
N VAL A 394 12.57 -20.25 -27.69
CA VAL A 394 12.72 -20.58 -26.27
C VAL A 394 13.33 -21.95 -26.16
N GLY A 395 14.61 -22.02 -25.79
CA GLY A 395 15.32 -23.27 -25.53
C GLY A 395 15.39 -24.24 -26.73
N GLY A 396 15.10 -23.76 -27.95
CA GLY A 396 15.06 -24.55 -29.19
C GLY A 396 13.65 -24.75 -29.77
N GLN A 397 12.59 -24.29 -29.11
CA GLN A 397 11.23 -24.27 -29.59
C GLN A 397 10.83 -22.88 -30.06
N ASP A 398 10.25 -22.75 -31.24
CA ASP A 398 9.71 -21.49 -31.75
C ASP A 398 8.35 -21.17 -31.11
N ALA A 399 8.23 -19.94 -30.66
CA ALA A 399 7.02 -19.35 -30.11
C ALA A 399 6.60 -18.10 -30.90
N HIS A 400 5.33 -17.77 -30.91
CA HIS A 400 4.81 -16.60 -31.60
C HIS A 400 4.39 -15.51 -30.60
N ASP A 401 5.02 -14.34 -30.72
CA ASP A 401 4.75 -13.19 -29.88
C ASP A 401 3.94 -12.11 -30.60
N VAL A 402 3.09 -11.44 -29.83
CA VAL A 402 2.57 -10.12 -30.15
C VAL A 402 3.63 -9.09 -29.74
N VAL A 403 3.99 -8.20 -30.66
CA VAL A 403 4.89 -7.06 -30.39
C VAL A 403 4.07 -5.83 -30.05
N MET A 404 4.42 -5.19 -28.95
CA MET A 404 3.73 -3.99 -28.48
C MET A 404 4.75 -2.88 -28.21
N THR A 405 4.32 -1.62 -28.39
CA THR A 405 5.18 -0.42 -28.17
C THR A 405 4.46 0.62 -27.35
N ARG A 406 5.26 1.46 -26.65
CA ARG A 406 4.83 2.64 -25.91
C ARG A 406 5.92 3.74 -26.00
N ARG A 407 5.50 5.02 -26.16
CA ARG A 407 6.41 6.15 -26.00
C ARG A 407 6.45 6.63 -24.54
N THR A 408 7.63 6.97 -24.05
CA THR A 408 7.83 7.33 -22.63
C THR A 408 7.24 8.68 -22.23
N GLY A 409 6.94 9.57 -23.17
CA GLY A 409 6.31 10.87 -22.92
C GLY A 409 4.78 10.88 -22.95
N GLU A 410 4.13 9.78 -23.31
CA GLU A 410 2.67 9.69 -23.39
C GLU A 410 2.08 9.17 -22.06
N GLY A 411 1.68 10.09 -21.16
CA GLY A 411 0.83 9.77 -20.00
C GLY A 411 1.53 9.01 -18.86
N LEU A 412 2.62 9.55 -18.32
CA LEU A 412 3.12 9.26 -16.97
C LEU A 412 2.41 10.14 -15.94
#